data_b4e6f81dac799ed2f15a5f403f008164
#
_entry.id   b4e6f81dac799ed2f15a5f403f008164
#
_cell.length_a   1.000
_cell.length_b   1.000
_cell.length_c   1.000
_cell.angle_alpha   90.00
_cell.angle_beta   90.00
_cell.angle_gamma   90.00
#
_symmetry.space_group_name_H-M   'P 1'
#
loop_
_entity.id
_entity.type
_entity.pdbx_description
1 polymer ?
#
loop_
_entity_poly.entity_id
_entity_poly.type
_entity_poly.pdbx_seq_one_letter_code
_entity_poly.pdbx_strand_id
1 'polypeptide(L)'
;MWLLSFLILFVMGCAPVISQEVLRDVDKDLPFQAVQRNPDQFKGKTIVLGGKIIETTPLEGKTRITILQYPLGFRNKPAVDSGSEGRFIVEASGFLDPVIYGAGRLVTVAGTLAGKEVIPLGEINYVYPLISSRELYLWPVDEGVYLPQFYIGIGIGKTF
;
A
#
# COMPACT_ATOMS: atom_id res chain seq x y z
N MET A 1 7.84 -22.08 51.05
CA MET A 1 8.38 -22.45 49.72
C MET A 1 7.54 -21.77 48.65
N TRP A 2 7.99 -20.64 48.18
CA TRP A 2 7.25 -19.82 47.25
C TRP A 2 7.93 -19.90 45.88
N LEU A 3 7.31 -20.59 44.96
CA LEU A 3 7.63 -20.55 43.53
C LEU A 3 6.51 -19.75 42.84
N LEU A 4 6.62 -18.42 42.89
CA LEU A 4 5.82 -17.54 42.04
C LEU A 4 6.44 -17.61 40.65
N SER A 5 5.86 -18.44 39.81
CA SER A 5 6.17 -18.51 38.39
C SER A 5 5.73 -17.19 37.73
N PHE A 6 6.70 -16.37 37.40
CA PHE A 6 6.55 -15.11 36.70
C PHE A 6 6.28 -15.43 35.21
N LEU A 7 5.01 -15.70 34.90
CA LEU A 7 4.53 -15.87 33.54
C LEU A 7 4.52 -14.50 32.87
N ILE A 8 5.65 -14.12 32.26
CA ILE A 8 5.71 -12.93 31.38
C ILE A 8 4.91 -13.28 30.13
N LEU A 9 3.66 -12.79 30.09
CA LEU A 9 2.89 -12.73 28.85
C LEU A 9 3.61 -11.75 27.91
N PHE A 10 4.36 -12.28 26.96
CA PHE A 10 4.76 -11.55 25.77
C PHE A 10 3.50 -11.24 24.96
N VAL A 11 2.88 -10.11 25.25
CA VAL A 11 1.89 -9.53 24.34
C VAL A 11 2.66 -9.04 23.12
N MET A 12 2.82 -9.91 22.13
CA MET A 12 3.23 -9.49 20.78
C MET A 12 2.12 -8.62 20.22
N GLY A 13 2.15 -7.33 20.57
CA GLY A 13 1.25 -6.35 20.01
C GLY A 13 1.50 -6.23 18.52
N CYS A 14 0.55 -6.69 17.69
CA CYS A 14 0.54 -6.38 16.28
C CYS A 14 0.34 -4.88 16.13
N ALA A 15 1.44 -4.10 16.09
CA ALA A 15 1.38 -2.68 15.83
C ALA A 15 0.78 -2.44 14.45
N PRO A 16 -0.25 -1.60 14.31
CA PRO A 16 -0.81 -1.22 13.02
C PRO A 16 0.27 -0.44 12.22
N VAL A 17 0.23 -0.59 10.90
CA VAL A 17 1.19 0.10 10.01
C VAL A 17 0.89 1.60 9.86
N ILE A 18 -0.32 2.01 10.21
CA ILE A 18 -0.76 3.41 10.34
C ILE A 18 -1.03 3.69 11.81
N SER A 19 -0.62 4.84 12.30
CA SER A 19 -0.76 5.20 13.71
C SER A 19 -2.22 5.26 14.15
N GLN A 20 -2.47 4.95 15.44
CA GLN A 20 -3.82 5.04 16.01
C GLN A 20 -4.36 6.47 15.99
N GLU A 21 -3.48 7.47 16.05
CA GLU A 21 -3.86 8.88 15.97
C GLU A 21 -4.54 9.17 14.64
N VAL A 22 -3.92 8.79 13.52
CA VAL A 22 -4.48 9.01 12.19
C VAL A 22 -5.72 8.14 11.96
N LEU A 23 -5.72 6.89 12.45
CA LEU A 23 -6.85 5.97 12.29
C LEU A 23 -8.15 6.44 12.98
N ARG A 24 -8.07 7.32 14.01
CA ARG A 24 -9.25 7.90 14.66
C ARG A 24 -10.00 8.85 13.74
N ASP A 25 -9.29 9.53 12.85
CA ASP A 25 -9.85 10.52 11.94
C ASP A 25 -10.42 9.89 10.65
N VAL A 26 -10.14 8.60 10.43
CA VAL A 26 -10.47 7.89 9.19
C VAL A 26 -11.97 7.63 9.10
N ASP A 27 -12.56 8.03 7.97
CA ASP A 27 -13.90 7.63 7.56
C ASP A 27 -13.86 6.18 7.04
N LYS A 28 -14.23 5.23 7.93
CA LYS A 28 -14.13 3.79 7.66
C LYS A 28 -15.19 3.27 6.69
N ASP A 29 -16.26 4.02 6.53
CA ASP A 29 -17.42 3.62 5.72
C ASP A 29 -17.35 4.16 4.29
N LEU A 30 -16.25 4.85 3.93
CA LEU A 30 -16.08 5.47 2.63
C LEU A 30 -15.37 4.51 1.65
N PRO A 31 -16.12 3.83 0.75
CA PRO A 31 -15.53 2.92 -0.20
C PRO A 31 -14.77 3.67 -1.30
N PHE A 32 -13.67 3.10 -1.79
CA PHE A 32 -12.86 3.71 -2.85
C PHE A 32 -13.66 4.01 -4.11
N GLN A 33 -14.58 3.14 -4.52
CA GLN A 33 -15.43 3.37 -5.69
C GLN A 33 -16.27 4.64 -5.61
N ALA A 34 -16.76 5.00 -4.42
CA ALA A 34 -17.49 6.26 -4.23
C ALA A 34 -16.55 7.46 -4.41
N VAL A 35 -15.34 7.37 -3.82
CA VAL A 35 -14.29 8.39 -3.98
C VAL A 35 -13.87 8.53 -5.43
N GLN A 36 -13.69 7.41 -6.15
CA GLN A 36 -13.30 7.40 -7.56
C GLN A 36 -14.31 8.09 -8.48
N ARG A 37 -15.62 7.89 -8.19
CA ARG A 37 -16.70 8.49 -9.00
C ARG A 37 -16.81 9.99 -8.81
N ASN A 38 -16.67 10.46 -7.59
CA ASN A 38 -16.82 11.89 -7.27
C ASN A 38 -15.90 12.32 -6.12
N PRO A 39 -14.58 12.48 -6.38
CA PRO A 39 -13.61 12.80 -5.33
C PRO A 39 -13.90 14.12 -4.63
N ASP A 40 -14.43 15.12 -5.34
CA ASP A 40 -14.70 16.45 -4.79
C ASP A 40 -15.76 16.43 -3.70
N GLN A 41 -16.72 15.49 -3.78
CA GLN A 41 -17.77 15.32 -2.76
C GLN A 41 -17.18 14.97 -1.37
N PHE A 42 -16.05 14.30 -1.37
CA PHE A 42 -15.40 13.79 -0.15
C PHE A 42 -14.17 14.58 0.25
N LYS A 43 -13.94 15.73 -0.37
CA LYS A 43 -12.82 16.61 -0.04
C LYS A 43 -12.80 16.94 1.45
N GLY A 44 -11.60 16.85 2.06
CA GLY A 44 -11.41 17.02 3.50
C GLY A 44 -11.60 15.77 4.35
N LYS A 45 -12.17 14.69 3.81
CA LYS A 45 -12.26 13.41 4.51
C LYS A 45 -10.91 12.73 4.60
N THR A 46 -10.64 12.10 5.73
CA THR A 46 -9.44 11.26 5.92
C THR A 46 -9.79 9.80 5.62
N ILE A 47 -8.95 9.17 4.80
CA ILE A 47 -9.13 7.77 4.37
C ILE A 47 -7.81 7.01 4.45
N VAL A 48 -7.90 5.68 4.50
CA VAL A 48 -6.77 4.78 4.33
C VAL A 48 -6.96 4.03 3.03
N LEU A 49 -5.98 4.13 2.14
CA LEU A 49 -5.93 3.43 0.88
C LEU A 49 -4.63 2.64 0.76
N GLY A 50 -4.64 1.63 -0.08
CA GLY A 50 -3.43 0.89 -0.38
C GLY A 50 -3.38 0.47 -1.84
N GLY A 51 -2.19 0.09 -2.27
CA GLY A 51 -2.02 -0.33 -3.64
C GLY A 51 -0.58 -0.57 -4.04
N LYS A 52 -0.41 -0.72 -5.33
CA LYS A 52 0.88 -0.91 -5.98
C LYS A 52 1.32 0.38 -6.66
N ILE A 53 2.52 0.83 -6.38
CA ILE A 53 3.09 2.02 -7.03
C ILE A 53 3.20 1.78 -8.54
N ILE A 54 2.70 2.72 -9.32
CA ILE A 54 2.88 2.78 -10.77
C ILE A 54 4.09 3.66 -11.09
N GLU A 55 4.14 4.84 -10.46
CA GLU A 55 5.17 5.84 -10.72
C GLU A 55 5.38 6.73 -9.49
N THR A 56 6.63 7.15 -9.28
CA THR A 56 7.01 8.10 -8.23
C THR A 56 7.80 9.24 -8.87
N THR A 57 7.29 10.46 -8.71
CA THR A 57 7.86 11.67 -9.30
C THR A 57 8.17 12.69 -8.21
N PRO A 58 9.46 12.90 -7.88
CA PRO A 58 9.87 13.99 -7.00
C PRO A 58 9.55 15.35 -7.64
N LEU A 59 9.00 16.25 -6.83
CA LEU A 59 8.69 17.64 -7.19
C LEU A 59 9.35 18.56 -6.16
N GLU A 60 9.30 19.87 -6.39
CA GLU A 60 9.79 20.84 -5.42
C GLU A 60 8.95 20.76 -4.12
N GLY A 61 9.62 20.43 -3.02
CA GLY A 61 9.02 20.33 -1.67
C GLY A 61 8.08 19.15 -1.42
N LYS A 62 7.79 18.33 -2.41
CA LYS A 62 6.90 17.14 -2.28
C LYS A 62 7.27 16.04 -3.26
N THR A 63 6.72 14.87 -3.03
CA THR A 63 6.78 13.75 -3.98
C THR A 63 5.38 13.33 -4.36
N ARG A 64 5.15 13.14 -5.66
CA ARG A 64 3.91 12.61 -6.20
C ARG A 64 4.06 11.12 -6.49
N ILE A 65 3.08 10.32 -6.07
CA ILE A 65 3.06 8.89 -6.30
C ILE A 65 1.74 8.50 -6.94
N THR A 66 1.78 7.90 -8.11
CA THR A 66 0.61 7.29 -8.76
C THR A 66 0.49 5.84 -8.33
N ILE A 67 -0.68 5.44 -7.84
CA ILE A 67 -0.91 4.14 -7.23
C ILE A 67 -2.08 3.45 -7.89
N LEU A 68 -1.91 2.17 -8.24
CA LEU A 68 -2.98 1.25 -8.59
C LEU A 68 -3.59 0.72 -7.30
N GLN A 69 -4.84 1.10 -7.04
CA GLN A 69 -5.52 0.75 -5.79
C GLN A 69 -5.80 -0.75 -5.71
N TYR A 70 -5.65 -1.31 -4.51
CA TYR A 70 -6.16 -2.63 -4.14
C TYR A 70 -6.89 -2.56 -2.81
N PRO A 71 -7.92 -3.40 -2.60
CA PRO A 71 -8.57 -3.52 -1.30
C PRO A 71 -7.56 -3.82 -0.20
N LEU A 72 -7.85 -3.34 1.00
CA LEU A 72 -6.99 -3.56 2.16
C LEU A 72 -7.37 -4.86 2.86
N GLY A 73 -6.39 -5.72 3.08
CA GLY A 73 -6.51 -6.94 3.84
C GLY A 73 -6.00 -6.79 5.28
N PHE A 74 -5.49 -7.88 5.83
CA PHE A 74 -4.95 -7.91 7.18
C PHE A 74 -3.85 -6.86 7.39
N ARG A 75 -3.89 -6.14 8.51
CA ARG A 75 -2.99 -5.03 8.86
C ARG A 75 -2.96 -3.90 7.80
N ASN A 76 -4.04 -3.71 7.06
CA ASN A 76 -4.11 -2.75 5.95
C ASN A 76 -3.11 -3.03 4.81
N LYS A 77 -2.63 -4.26 4.65
CA LYS A 77 -1.80 -4.66 3.48
C LYS A 77 -2.67 -4.72 2.23
N PRO A 78 -2.23 -4.14 1.10
CA PRO A 78 -2.96 -4.28 -0.16
C PRO A 78 -3.11 -5.73 -0.60
N ALA A 79 -4.34 -6.16 -0.85
CA ALA A 79 -4.69 -7.52 -1.28
C ALA A 79 -4.68 -7.60 -2.81
N VAL A 80 -3.51 -7.80 -3.41
CA VAL A 80 -3.30 -7.73 -4.87
C VAL A 80 -4.09 -8.77 -5.66
N ASP A 81 -4.49 -9.86 -5.02
CA ASP A 81 -5.27 -10.93 -5.66
C ASP A 81 -6.78 -10.59 -5.76
N SER A 82 -7.23 -9.52 -5.08
CA SER A 82 -8.64 -9.12 -5.03
C SER A 82 -9.06 -8.20 -6.19
N GLY A 83 -8.15 -7.90 -7.12
CA GLY A 83 -8.41 -6.98 -8.20
C GLY A 83 -8.32 -5.50 -7.78
N SER A 84 -8.15 -4.63 -8.78
CA SER A 84 -8.05 -3.17 -8.59
C SER A 84 -9.36 -2.50 -8.91
N GLU A 85 -9.73 -1.49 -8.12
CA GLU A 85 -10.90 -0.64 -8.39
C GLU A 85 -10.55 0.67 -9.09
N GLY A 86 -9.27 0.92 -9.38
CA GLY A 86 -8.83 2.12 -10.10
C GLY A 86 -7.48 2.65 -9.64
N ARG A 87 -7.24 3.92 -9.92
CA ARG A 87 -5.96 4.60 -9.61
C ARG A 87 -6.21 5.85 -8.81
N PHE A 88 -5.24 6.23 -7.98
CA PHE A 88 -5.24 7.49 -7.25
C PHE A 88 -3.83 8.08 -7.21
N ILE A 89 -3.74 9.35 -6.87
CA ILE A 89 -2.49 10.07 -6.72
C ILE A 89 -2.32 10.44 -5.25
N VAL A 90 -1.10 10.27 -4.74
CA VAL A 90 -0.68 10.72 -3.42
C VAL A 90 0.34 11.82 -3.56
N GLU A 91 0.16 12.91 -2.82
CA GLU A 91 1.19 13.91 -2.58
C GLU A 91 1.72 13.73 -1.15
N ALA A 92 2.98 13.36 -1.05
CA ALA A 92 3.70 13.24 0.21
C ALA A 92 4.67 14.42 0.37
N SER A 93 4.75 14.98 1.58
CA SER A 93 5.70 16.05 1.87
C SER A 93 7.13 15.57 1.79
N GLY A 94 8.02 16.38 1.23
CA GLY A 94 9.43 16.08 1.12
C GLY A 94 9.79 15.15 -0.03
N PHE A 95 11.04 14.68 -0.01
CA PHE A 95 11.61 13.82 -1.03
C PHE A 95 11.46 12.34 -0.65
N LEU A 96 10.86 11.57 -1.53
CA LEU A 96 10.85 10.11 -1.50
C LEU A 96 11.63 9.61 -2.71
N ASP A 97 12.65 8.80 -2.46
CA ASP A 97 13.53 8.28 -3.52
C ASP A 97 12.78 7.29 -4.43
N PRO A 98 12.68 7.55 -5.76
CA PRO A 98 12.00 6.66 -6.69
C PRO A 98 12.60 5.25 -6.79
N VAL A 99 13.86 5.05 -6.38
CA VAL A 99 14.48 3.71 -6.32
C VAL A 99 13.87 2.90 -5.17
N ILE A 100 13.62 3.55 -4.03
CA ILE A 100 13.01 2.92 -2.85
C ILE A 100 11.50 2.76 -3.04
N TYR A 101 10.84 3.84 -3.47
CA TYR A 101 9.40 3.89 -3.75
C TYR A 101 9.11 3.60 -5.23
N GLY A 102 9.79 2.60 -5.79
CA GLY A 102 9.71 2.28 -7.20
C GLY A 102 8.42 1.57 -7.61
N ALA A 103 8.20 1.51 -8.93
CA ALA A 103 7.08 0.78 -9.51
C ALA A 103 7.02 -0.68 -9.03
N GLY A 104 5.83 -1.17 -8.76
CA GLY A 104 5.60 -2.53 -8.27
C GLY A 104 5.64 -2.67 -6.74
N ARG A 105 6.17 -1.69 -5.98
CA ARG A 105 6.18 -1.73 -4.52
C ARG A 105 4.77 -1.53 -3.96
N LEU A 106 4.46 -2.22 -2.87
CA LEU A 106 3.20 -2.07 -2.16
C LEU A 106 3.30 -0.97 -1.11
N VAL A 107 2.27 -0.15 -1.04
CA VAL A 107 2.15 0.93 -0.06
C VAL A 107 0.77 0.96 0.56
N THR A 108 0.71 1.42 1.82
CA THR A 108 -0.52 1.83 2.48
C THR A 108 -0.37 3.29 2.87
N VAL A 109 -1.37 4.09 2.55
CA VAL A 109 -1.39 5.53 2.76
C VAL A 109 -2.60 5.91 3.56
N ALA A 110 -2.40 6.68 4.61
CA ALA A 110 -3.46 7.42 5.30
C ALA A 110 -3.31 8.90 4.97
N GLY A 111 -4.39 9.53 4.56
CA GLY A 111 -4.34 10.93 4.15
C GLY A 111 -5.70 11.56 3.94
N THR A 112 -5.68 12.84 3.64
CA THR A 112 -6.89 13.64 3.43
C THR A 112 -7.15 13.78 1.93
N LEU A 113 -8.40 13.58 1.52
CA LEU A 113 -8.84 13.84 0.16
C LEU A 113 -8.71 15.33 -0.16
N ALA A 114 -7.84 15.66 -1.10
CA ALA A 114 -7.58 17.04 -1.54
C ALA A 114 -8.43 17.44 -2.75
N GLY A 115 -9.10 16.48 -3.39
CA GLY A 115 -9.91 16.68 -4.59
C GLY A 115 -9.56 15.67 -5.67
N LYS A 116 -9.41 16.14 -6.91
CA LYS A 116 -9.09 15.30 -8.06
C LYS A 116 -8.12 15.97 -9.02
N GLU A 117 -7.47 15.14 -9.82
CA GLU A 117 -6.85 15.55 -11.09
C GLU A 117 -7.44 14.74 -12.24
N VAL A 118 -7.54 15.37 -13.40
CA VAL A 118 -7.98 14.70 -14.64
C VAL A 118 -6.78 14.65 -15.56
N ILE A 119 -6.26 13.45 -15.79
CA ILE A 119 -5.05 13.25 -16.59
C ILE A 119 -5.38 12.26 -17.71
N PRO A 120 -4.92 12.50 -18.96
CA PRO A 120 -5.06 11.54 -20.03
C PRO A 120 -4.44 10.18 -19.67
N LEU A 121 -5.21 9.11 -19.89
CA LEU A 121 -4.77 7.72 -19.76
C LEU A 121 -5.10 7.02 -21.09
N GLY A 122 -4.11 6.98 -21.99
CA GLY A 122 -4.37 6.63 -23.37
C GLY A 122 -5.33 7.64 -24.03
N GLU A 123 -6.46 7.18 -24.56
CA GLU A 123 -7.45 8.01 -25.25
C GLU A 123 -8.55 8.57 -24.33
N ILE A 124 -8.52 8.24 -23.03
CA ILE A 124 -9.55 8.69 -22.07
C ILE A 124 -9.01 9.72 -21.09
N ASN A 125 -9.87 10.62 -20.65
CA ASN A 125 -9.60 11.51 -19.51
C ASN A 125 -9.94 10.76 -18.21
N TYR A 126 -8.90 10.30 -17.50
CA TYR A 126 -9.07 9.55 -16.27
C TYR A 126 -9.07 10.46 -15.05
N VAL A 127 -10.04 10.26 -14.17
CA VAL A 127 -10.16 11.01 -12.91
C VAL A 127 -9.35 10.30 -11.84
N TYR A 128 -8.33 10.98 -11.32
CA TYR A 128 -7.51 10.50 -10.20
C TYR A 128 -7.96 11.20 -8.92
N PRO A 129 -8.49 10.50 -7.91
CA PRO A 129 -8.57 11.04 -6.57
C PRO A 129 -7.18 11.49 -6.09
N LEU A 130 -7.10 12.69 -5.52
CA LEU A 130 -5.86 13.26 -5.00
C LEU A 130 -5.86 13.20 -3.49
N ILE A 131 -4.84 12.56 -2.92
CA ILE A 131 -4.66 12.35 -1.48
C ILE A 131 -3.45 13.13 -1.00
N SER A 132 -3.65 14.02 -0.04
CA SER A 132 -2.54 14.61 0.73
C SER A 132 -2.15 13.64 1.84
N SER A 133 -0.96 13.07 1.75
CA SER A 133 -0.49 12.04 2.69
C SER A 133 -0.24 12.63 4.08
N ARG A 134 -0.77 11.95 5.10
CA ARG A 134 -0.39 12.15 6.51
C ARG A 134 0.62 11.10 6.95
N GLU A 135 0.39 9.84 6.54
CA GLU A 135 1.29 8.71 6.78
C GLU A 135 1.34 7.82 5.55
N LEU A 136 2.52 7.30 5.26
CA LEU A 136 2.77 6.36 4.18
C LEU A 136 3.64 5.22 4.69
N TYR A 137 3.17 4.00 4.51
CA TYR A 137 3.90 2.79 4.87
C TYR A 137 4.27 2.01 3.61
N LEU A 138 5.58 1.84 3.39
CA LEU A 138 6.11 1.02 2.30
C LEU A 138 6.30 -0.41 2.80
N TRP A 139 5.58 -1.35 2.20
CA TRP A 139 5.70 -2.76 2.57
C TRP A 139 7.07 -3.32 2.16
N PRO A 140 7.69 -4.15 3.01
CA PRO A 140 8.87 -4.90 2.59
C PRO A 140 8.59 -5.68 1.30
N VAL A 141 9.61 -5.87 0.47
CA VAL A 141 9.53 -6.81 -0.64
C VAL A 141 9.38 -8.19 0.00
N ASP A 142 8.32 -8.93 -0.34
CA ASP A 142 8.26 -10.34 0.02
C ASP A 142 9.40 -11.01 -0.79
N GLU A 143 10.57 -11.13 -0.18
CA GLU A 143 11.60 -12.02 -0.69
C GLU A 143 11.01 -13.41 -0.61
N GLY A 144 10.45 -13.88 -1.74
CA GLY A 144 9.97 -15.24 -1.85
C GLY A 144 11.08 -16.14 -1.35
N VAL A 145 10.77 -17.02 -0.40
CA VAL A 145 11.71 -18.06 0.04
C VAL A 145 12.14 -18.78 -1.23
N TYR A 146 13.35 -18.48 -1.71
CA TYR A 146 14.00 -19.26 -2.76
C TYR A 146 14.25 -20.64 -2.17
N LEU A 147 13.26 -21.52 -2.32
CA LEU A 147 13.50 -22.94 -2.11
C LEU A 147 14.41 -23.38 -3.24
N PRO A 148 15.66 -23.80 -2.95
CA PRO A 148 16.54 -24.29 -3.99
C PRO A 148 15.83 -25.47 -4.66
N GLN A 149 15.56 -25.37 -5.94
CA GLN A 149 15.03 -26.47 -6.72
C GLN A 149 16.19 -27.45 -6.94
N PHE A 150 16.22 -28.48 -6.14
CA PHE A 150 17.16 -29.60 -6.38
C PHE A 150 16.65 -30.42 -7.56
N TYR A 151 17.24 -30.25 -8.72
CA TYR A 151 17.08 -31.16 -9.83
C TYR A 151 17.85 -32.43 -9.52
N ILE A 152 17.17 -33.48 -9.04
CA ILE A 152 17.75 -34.82 -8.98
C ILE A 152 17.65 -35.41 -10.38
N GLY A 153 18.71 -35.26 -11.15
CA GLY A 153 18.86 -35.95 -12.43
C GLY A 153 19.12 -37.43 -12.18
N ILE A 154 18.10 -38.27 -12.30
CA ILE A 154 18.30 -39.74 -12.33
C ILE A 154 18.80 -40.08 -13.72
N GLY A 155 20.12 -40.20 -13.88
CA GLY A 155 20.74 -40.72 -15.09
C GLY A 155 20.59 -42.25 -15.14
N ILE A 156 19.68 -42.74 -15.97
CA ILE A 156 19.64 -44.17 -16.30
C ILE A 156 20.67 -44.40 -17.41
N GLY A 157 21.87 -44.79 -17.00
CA GLY A 157 22.91 -45.27 -17.92
C GLY A 157 22.57 -46.68 -18.40
N LYS A 158 22.21 -46.86 -19.69
CA LYS A 158 22.26 -48.17 -20.34
C LYS A 158 23.68 -48.36 -20.81
N THR A 159 24.39 -49.34 -20.23
CA THR A 159 25.61 -49.94 -20.80
C THR A 159 25.20 -51.03 -21.78
N PHE A 160 25.74 -50.91 -23.00
CA PHE A 160 25.81 -51.99 -23.96
C PHE A 160 27.19 -52.61 -23.89
#